data_b7622122a9a2c35f2dce02d968736ac3
#
_entry.id   b7622122a9a2c35f2dce02d968736ac3
#
_cell.length_a   1.000
_cell.length_b   1.000
_cell.length_c   1.000
_cell.angle_alpha   90.00
_cell.angle_beta   90.00
_cell.angle_gamma   90.00
#
_symmetry.space_group_name_H-M   'P 1'
#
loop_
_entity.id
_entity.type
_entity.pdbx_description
1 polymer ?
#
loop_
_entity_poly.entity_id
_entity_poly.type
_entity_poly.pdbx_seq_one_letter_code
_entity_poly.pdbx_strand_id
1 'polypeptide(L)'
;MPDITQTDAAPPSTVHSLYKAGSGQRITLIVFLLLLLIAAAIFSAGIGTVAISPEDSVLSVAHACAVSVQNFLHTYLPAVGAWYDSIPFTIPSPSNPQAELIVIGFRLPRIILAILTGISLAVAGTVMQGLLRNPLVDPFMLGLSSAAAFGAAVAIVIGPGILGGLVLIGSNSFIIILAFFFGWLSMLLVYGISRARGVNQATLILSGVVIGYIFSAGLIFLQYITN
;
A
#
# COMPACT_ATOMS: atom_id res chain seq x y z
N MET A 1 -20.65 -10.28 55.29
CA MET A 1 -20.33 -9.62 54.00
C MET A 1 -18.86 -9.88 53.73
N PRO A 2 -18.48 -10.74 52.79
CA PRO A 2 -17.07 -10.92 52.43
C PRO A 2 -16.60 -9.70 51.61
N ASP A 3 -15.44 -9.20 51.96
CA ASP A 3 -14.76 -8.06 51.36
C ASP A 3 -14.30 -8.41 49.95
N ILE A 4 -14.89 -7.79 48.90
CA ILE A 4 -14.65 -8.04 47.46
C ILE A 4 -13.55 -7.10 46.93
N THR A 5 -12.66 -6.60 47.75
CA THR A 5 -11.66 -5.58 47.34
C THR A 5 -10.22 -6.08 47.21
N GLN A 6 -9.99 -7.35 46.99
CA GLN A 6 -8.67 -7.80 46.53
C GLN A 6 -8.77 -8.38 45.10
N THR A 7 -8.76 -7.47 44.11
CA THR A 7 -8.37 -7.82 42.74
C THR A 7 -6.89 -8.19 42.82
N ASP A 8 -6.57 -9.50 42.75
CA ASP A 8 -5.22 -10.04 42.59
C ASP A 8 -4.64 -9.55 41.28
N ALA A 9 -4.20 -8.30 41.23
CA ALA A 9 -3.35 -7.80 40.16
C ALA A 9 -2.02 -8.52 40.32
N ALA A 10 -1.71 -9.38 39.36
CA ALA A 10 -0.43 -10.08 39.29
C ALA A 10 0.72 -9.06 39.47
N PRO A 11 1.75 -9.37 40.26
CA PRO A 11 2.83 -8.42 40.51
C PRO A 11 3.51 -7.99 39.20
N PRO A 12 3.92 -6.73 39.08
CA PRO A 12 4.46 -6.17 37.83
C PRO A 12 5.67 -6.96 37.25
N SER A 13 6.38 -7.70 38.11
CA SER A 13 7.44 -8.64 37.68
C SER A 13 6.89 -9.82 36.86
N THR A 14 5.69 -10.29 37.14
CA THR A 14 5.04 -11.42 36.46
C THR A 14 4.55 -10.97 35.07
N VAL A 15 3.98 -9.79 34.94
CA VAL A 15 3.56 -9.21 33.63
C VAL A 15 4.75 -8.99 32.73
N HIS A 16 5.88 -8.49 33.26
CA HIS A 16 7.11 -8.27 32.50
C HIS A 16 7.75 -9.59 32.03
N SER A 17 7.72 -10.64 32.86
CA SER A 17 8.25 -11.96 32.50
C SER A 17 7.38 -12.65 31.44
N LEU A 18 6.06 -12.57 31.53
CA LEU A 18 5.13 -13.07 30.51
C LEU A 18 5.26 -12.33 29.16
N TYR A 19 5.47 -11.01 29.22
CA TYR A 19 5.73 -10.21 28.02
C TYR A 19 7.06 -10.62 27.34
N LYS A 20 8.11 -10.84 28.14
CA LYS A 20 9.42 -11.26 27.66
C LYS A 20 9.44 -12.69 27.10
N ALA A 21 8.68 -13.61 27.70
CA ALA A 21 8.56 -14.99 27.22
C ALA A 21 7.89 -15.10 25.84
N GLY A 22 6.94 -14.21 25.50
CA GLY A 22 6.30 -14.16 24.18
C GLY A 22 7.04 -13.33 23.13
N SER A 23 8.03 -12.56 23.52
CA SER A 23 8.76 -11.63 22.65
C SER A 23 9.60 -12.38 21.59
N GLY A 24 10.25 -13.47 21.93
CA GLY A 24 11.05 -14.28 21.00
C GLY A 24 10.22 -14.85 19.84
N GLN A 25 9.07 -15.45 20.16
CA GLN A 25 8.17 -16.00 19.13
C GLN A 25 7.63 -14.94 18.20
N ARG A 26 7.31 -13.74 18.70
CA ARG A 26 6.83 -12.61 17.88
C ARG A 26 7.91 -12.09 16.95
N ILE A 27 9.15 -11.96 17.43
CA ILE A 27 10.29 -11.54 16.62
C ILE A 27 10.55 -12.57 15.52
N THR A 28 10.55 -13.86 15.86
CA THR A 28 10.73 -14.95 14.89
C THR A 28 9.64 -14.92 13.81
N LEU A 29 8.39 -14.70 14.19
CA LEU A 29 7.27 -14.57 13.26
C LEU A 29 7.46 -13.36 12.33
N ILE A 30 7.83 -12.20 12.87
CA ILE A 30 8.06 -10.97 12.08
C ILE A 30 9.20 -11.19 11.08
N VAL A 31 10.31 -11.77 11.53
CA VAL A 31 11.46 -12.07 10.64
C VAL A 31 11.05 -13.07 9.56
N PHE A 32 10.30 -14.12 9.91
CA PHE A 32 9.80 -15.09 8.95
C PHE A 32 8.89 -14.44 7.90
N LEU A 33 7.94 -13.60 8.32
CA LEU A 33 7.04 -12.87 7.41
C LEU A 33 7.80 -11.87 6.53
N LEU A 34 8.83 -11.21 7.07
CA LEU A 34 9.68 -10.32 6.29
C LEU A 34 10.46 -11.08 5.20
N LEU A 35 11.04 -12.23 5.56
CA LEU A 35 11.73 -13.10 4.59
C LEU A 35 10.78 -13.63 3.53
N LEU A 36 9.57 -14.00 3.92
CA LEU A 36 8.52 -14.43 3.00
C LEU A 36 8.12 -13.30 2.03
N LEU A 37 8.00 -12.06 2.53
CA LEU A 37 7.72 -10.87 1.71
C LEU A 37 8.82 -10.62 0.69
N ILE A 38 10.08 -10.69 1.11
CA ILE A 38 11.24 -10.52 0.22
C ILE A 38 11.26 -11.62 -0.85
N ALA A 39 11.06 -12.87 -0.45
CA ALA A 39 11.00 -14.00 -1.37
C ALA A 39 9.85 -13.85 -2.38
N ALA A 40 8.66 -13.43 -1.92
CA ALA A 40 7.51 -13.16 -2.78
C ALA A 40 7.78 -12.00 -3.76
N ALA A 41 8.45 -10.94 -3.32
CA ALA A 41 8.82 -9.81 -4.17
C ALA A 41 9.80 -10.24 -5.27
N ILE A 42 10.83 -11.00 -4.94
CA ILE A 42 11.80 -11.54 -5.91
C ILE A 42 11.11 -12.47 -6.91
N PHE A 43 10.27 -13.38 -6.40
CA PHE A 43 9.52 -14.31 -7.25
C PHE A 43 8.56 -13.56 -8.18
N SER A 44 7.85 -12.57 -7.68
CA SER A 44 6.94 -11.71 -8.47
C SER A 44 7.68 -10.92 -9.53
N ALA A 45 8.92 -10.51 -9.28
CA ALA A 45 9.74 -9.82 -10.27
C ALA A 45 10.12 -10.74 -11.47
N GLY A 46 10.25 -12.06 -11.24
CA GLY A 46 10.52 -13.05 -12.31
C GLY A 46 9.29 -13.41 -13.15
N ILE A 47 8.08 -13.39 -12.56
CA ILE A 47 6.84 -13.82 -13.24
C ILE A 47 6.20 -12.68 -14.01
N GLY A 48 5.84 -12.94 -15.26
CA GLY A 48 5.11 -11.99 -16.11
C GLY A 48 4.95 -12.52 -17.52
N THR A 49 4.36 -11.71 -18.42
CA THR A 49 4.15 -12.03 -19.84
C THR A 49 5.47 -12.33 -20.59
N VAL A 50 6.56 -11.74 -20.14
CA VAL A 50 7.91 -12.03 -20.59
C VAL A 50 8.61 -12.81 -19.47
N ALA A 51 9.06 -14.02 -19.76
CA ALA A 51 9.82 -14.83 -18.79
C ALA A 51 11.21 -14.19 -18.60
N ILE A 52 11.48 -13.71 -17.40
CA ILE A 52 12.77 -13.16 -16.98
C ILE A 52 13.25 -14.06 -15.84
N SER A 53 14.52 -14.48 -15.89
CA SER A 53 15.06 -15.30 -14.82
C SER A 53 15.07 -14.52 -13.50
N PRO A 54 14.88 -15.18 -12.34
CA PRO A 54 14.99 -14.50 -11.05
C PRO A 54 16.36 -13.83 -10.86
N GLU A 55 17.41 -14.42 -11.42
CA GLU A 55 18.77 -13.89 -11.41
C GLU A 55 18.85 -12.57 -12.18
N ASP A 56 18.36 -12.52 -13.43
CA ASP A 56 18.30 -11.30 -14.24
C ASP A 56 17.41 -10.23 -13.57
N SER A 57 16.35 -10.63 -12.88
CA SER A 57 15.46 -9.69 -12.16
C SER A 57 16.20 -9.02 -10.99
N VAL A 58 16.92 -9.78 -10.18
CA VAL A 58 17.73 -9.24 -9.07
C VAL A 58 18.87 -8.39 -9.61
N LEU A 59 19.54 -8.87 -10.66
CA LEU A 59 20.65 -8.17 -11.28
C LEU A 59 20.20 -6.83 -11.91
N SER A 60 19.04 -6.80 -12.56
CA SER A 60 18.43 -5.57 -13.10
C SER A 60 18.20 -4.52 -12.01
N VAL A 61 17.64 -4.92 -10.86
CA VAL A 61 17.41 -4.01 -9.72
C VAL A 61 18.73 -3.53 -9.14
N ALA A 62 19.68 -4.43 -8.93
CA ALA A 62 20.98 -4.09 -8.38
C ALA A 62 21.77 -3.14 -9.30
N HIS A 63 21.77 -3.42 -10.61
CA HIS A 63 22.44 -2.58 -11.62
C HIS A 63 21.79 -1.20 -11.68
N ALA A 64 20.46 -1.10 -11.77
CA ALA A 64 19.77 0.17 -11.80
C ALA A 64 19.97 1.00 -10.52
N CYS A 65 20.00 0.35 -9.35
CA CYS A 65 20.34 1.02 -8.09
C CYS A 65 21.78 1.57 -8.12
N ALA A 66 22.74 0.79 -8.59
CA ALA A 66 24.13 1.22 -8.68
C ALA A 66 24.28 2.43 -9.62
N VAL A 67 23.69 2.36 -10.81
CA VAL A 67 23.69 3.48 -11.78
C VAL A 67 23.01 4.71 -11.20
N SER A 68 21.90 4.54 -10.49
CA SER A 68 21.19 5.67 -9.85
C SER A 68 22.04 6.32 -8.75
N VAL A 69 22.69 5.51 -7.92
CA VAL A 69 23.62 6.00 -6.88
C VAL A 69 24.81 6.72 -7.53
N GLN A 70 25.41 6.14 -8.54
CA GLN A 70 26.50 6.76 -9.29
C GLN A 70 26.11 8.12 -9.87
N ASN A 71 24.98 8.20 -10.56
CA ASN A 71 24.46 9.46 -11.10
C ASN A 71 24.19 10.50 -10.02
N PHE A 72 23.61 10.08 -8.88
CA PHE A 72 23.40 10.95 -7.74
C PHE A 72 24.71 11.49 -7.18
N LEU A 73 25.70 10.63 -6.97
CA LEU A 73 27.03 11.04 -6.48
C LEU A 73 27.72 12.00 -7.43
N HIS A 74 27.71 11.74 -8.73
CA HIS A 74 28.29 12.67 -9.72
C HIS A 74 27.59 14.01 -9.75
N THR A 75 26.26 14.04 -9.59
CA THR A 75 25.48 15.28 -9.65
C THR A 75 25.65 16.15 -8.41
N TYR A 76 25.62 15.53 -7.22
CA TYR A 76 25.58 16.28 -5.96
C TYR A 76 26.88 16.23 -5.16
N LEU A 77 27.73 15.22 -5.37
CA LEU A 77 28.96 15.00 -4.61
C LEU A 77 30.08 14.53 -5.55
N PRO A 78 30.56 15.37 -6.51
CA PRO A 78 31.46 14.93 -7.58
C PRO A 78 32.79 14.35 -7.08
N ALA A 79 33.31 14.82 -5.96
CA ALA A 79 34.53 14.25 -5.37
C ALA A 79 34.34 12.82 -4.85
N VAL A 80 33.14 12.50 -4.30
CA VAL A 80 32.77 11.17 -3.85
C VAL A 80 32.44 10.27 -5.05
N GLY A 81 31.84 10.82 -6.10
CA GLY A 81 31.57 10.11 -7.35
C GLY A 81 32.87 9.63 -8.01
N ALA A 82 33.86 10.50 -8.11
CA ALA A 82 35.18 10.15 -8.64
C ALA A 82 35.90 9.08 -7.79
N TRP A 83 35.73 9.09 -6.48
CA TRP A 83 36.23 8.03 -5.60
C TRP A 83 35.46 6.72 -5.80
N TYR A 84 34.14 6.78 -5.96
CA TYR A 84 33.31 5.61 -6.24
C TYR A 84 33.72 4.90 -7.53
N ASP A 85 34.04 5.65 -8.60
CA ASP A 85 34.51 5.08 -9.87
C ASP A 85 35.88 4.41 -9.77
N SER A 86 36.68 4.75 -8.75
CA SER A 86 37.96 4.08 -8.49
C SER A 86 37.83 2.69 -7.84
N ILE A 87 36.61 2.32 -7.39
CA ILE A 87 36.34 1.02 -6.78
C ILE A 87 36.20 -0.03 -7.91
N PRO A 88 37.00 -1.10 -7.93
CA PRO A 88 36.94 -2.11 -9.00
C PRO A 88 35.77 -3.08 -8.83
N PHE A 89 34.63 -2.57 -8.43
CA PHE A 89 33.40 -3.34 -8.25
C PHE A 89 32.31 -2.80 -9.16
N THR A 90 32.08 -3.52 -10.24
CA THR A 90 31.01 -3.20 -11.19
C THR A 90 29.93 -4.28 -11.11
N ILE A 91 28.69 -3.88 -10.87
CA ILE A 91 27.56 -4.80 -10.94
C ILE A 91 27.35 -5.12 -12.41
N PRO A 92 27.41 -6.39 -12.83
CA PRO A 92 27.23 -6.76 -14.23
C PRO A 92 25.82 -6.37 -14.69
N SER A 93 25.69 -6.00 -15.94
CA SER A 93 24.39 -5.77 -16.58
C SER A 93 23.63 -7.10 -16.74
N PRO A 94 22.31 -7.10 -16.70
CA PRO A 94 21.51 -8.31 -16.93
C PRO A 94 21.79 -8.87 -18.32
N SER A 95 21.67 -10.18 -18.48
CA SER A 95 21.92 -10.90 -19.74
C SER A 95 21.00 -10.43 -20.87
N ASN A 96 19.80 -9.99 -20.51
CA ASN A 96 18.83 -9.43 -21.44
C ASN A 96 18.63 -7.93 -21.19
N PRO A 97 19.02 -7.03 -22.13
CA PRO A 97 18.83 -5.58 -21.98
C PRO A 97 17.36 -5.16 -21.77
N GLN A 98 16.42 -5.95 -22.30
CA GLN A 98 14.98 -5.69 -22.12
C GLN A 98 14.50 -6.04 -20.69
N ALA A 99 15.21 -6.93 -19.98
CA ALA A 99 14.87 -7.30 -18.64
C ALA A 99 14.90 -6.10 -17.68
N GLU A 100 15.92 -5.26 -17.77
CA GLU A 100 16.05 -4.04 -16.97
C GLU A 100 14.88 -3.08 -17.19
N LEU A 101 14.52 -2.80 -18.46
CA LEU A 101 13.37 -1.96 -18.78
C LEU A 101 12.05 -2.50 -18.24
N ILE A 102 11.82 -3.80 -18.35
CA ILE A 102 10.59 -4.45 -17.88
C ILE A 102 10.54 -4.49 -16.35
N VAL A 103 11.64 -4.86 -15.72
CA VAL A 103 11.70 -4.97 -14.25
C VAL A 103 11.57 -3.60 -13.60
N ILE A 104 12.37 -2.63 -14.02
CA ILE A 104 12.40 -1.29 -13.42
C ILE A 104 11.18 -0.46 -13.82
N GLY A 105 10.79 -0.51 -15.11
CA GLY A 105 9.70 0.33 -15.61
C GLY A 105 8.30 -0.15 -15.25
N PHE A 106 8.09 -1.47 -15.09
CA PHE A 106 6.76 -2.02 -14.91
C PHE A 106 6.59 -2.89 -13.68
N ARG A 107 7.52 -3.82 -13.39
CA ARG A 107 7.35 -4.79 -12.31
C ARG A 107 7.66 -4.19 -10.95
N LEU A 108 8.80 -3.54 -10.80
CA LEU A 108 9.23 -2.94 -9.54
C LEU A 108 8.23 -1.91 -8.99
N PRO A 109 7.71 -0.96 -9.79
CA PRO A 109 6.71 -0.02 -9.30
C PRO A 109 5.44 -0.72 -8.79
N ARG A 110 4.99 -1.79 -9.44
CA ARG A 110 3.82 -2.57 -9.00
C ARG A 110 4.08 -3.31 -7.69
N ILE A 111 5.26 -3.89 -7.53
CA ILE A 111 5.66 -4.58 -6.29
C ILE A 111 5.72 -3.58 -5.14
N ILE A 112 6.37 -2.43 -5.34
CA ILE A 112 6.45 -1.37 -4.33
C ILE A 112 5.05 -0.87 -3.96
N LEU A 113 4.19 -0.62 -4.95
CA LEU A 113 2.81 -0.20 -4.70
C LEU A 113 2.03 -1.24 -3.91
N ALA A 114 2.17 -2.53 -4.22
CA ALA A 114 1.52 -3.61 -3.48
C ALA A 114 1.98 -3.66 -2.01
N ILE A 115 3.28 -3.52 -1.77
CA ILE A 115 3.86 -3.48 -0.41
C ILE A 115 3.33 -2.26 0.35
N LEU A 116 3.37 -1.07 -0.24
CA LEU A 116 2.88 0.16 0.40
C LEU A 116 1.39 0.09 0.71
N THR A 117 0.60 -0.45 -0.22
CA THR A 117 -0.84 -0.67 -0.02
C THR A 117 -1.10 -1.64 1.13
N GLY A 118 -0.36 -2.76 1.17
CA GLY A 118 -0.46 -3.74 2.25
C GLY A 118 -0.12 -3.14 3.62
N ILE A 119 0.97 -2.38 3.71
CA ILE A 119 1.36 -1.67 4.94
C ILE A 119 0.28 -0.68 5.37
N SER A 120 -0.23 0.13 4.44
CA SER A 120 -1.26 1.13 4.72
C SER A 120 -2.55 0.50 5.24
N LEU A 121 -3.00 -0.59 4.61
CA LEU A 121 -4.18 -1.34 5.04
C LEU A 121 -3.98 -2.01 6.40
N ALA A 122 -2.81 -2.57 6.67
CA ALA A 122 -2.49 -3.20 7.96
C ALA A 122 -2.50 -2.17 9.09
N VAL A 123 -1.91 -0.98 8.88
CA VAL A 123 -1.93 0.12 9.85
C VAL A 123 -3.37 0.62 10.06
N ALA A 124 -4.11 0.90 8.99
CA ALA A 124 -5.50 1.35 9.09
C ALA A 124 -6.36 0.32 9.80
N GLY A 125 -6.22 -0.97 9.48
CA GLY A 125 -6.93 -2.07 10.11
C GLY A 125 -6.67 -2.17 11.60
N THR A 126 -5.40 -2.16 12.02
CA THR A 126 -5.02 -2.21 13.44
C THR A 126 -5.54 -1.02 14.23
N VAL A 127 -5.47 0.18 13.68
CA VAL A 127 -6.01 1.40 14.32
C VAL A 127 -7.53 1.30 14.46
N MET A 128 -8.24 0.87 13.41
CA MET A 128 -9.71 0.72 13.44
C MET A 128 -10.14 -0.35 14.46
N GLN A 129 -9.49 -1.51 14.48
CA GLN A 129 -9.78 -2.58 15.43
C GLN A 129 -9.56 -2.11 16.86
N GLY A 130 -8.49 -1.36 17.14
CA GLY A 130 -8.21 -0.78 18.44
C GLY A 130 -9.23 0.28 18.85
N LEU A 131 -9.57 1.20 17.96
CA LEU A 131 -10.51 2.30 18.21
C LEU A 131 -11.93 1.78 18.45
N LEU A 132 -12.39 0.84 17.63
CA LEU A 132 -13.73 0.27 17.70
C LEU A 132 -13.82 -0.93 18.67
N ARG A 133 -12.69 -1.35 19.25
CA ARG A 133 -12.59 -2.51 20.15
C ARG A 133 -13.24 -3.78 19.60
N ASN A 134 -13.12 -3.96 18.29
CA ASN A 134 -13.70 -5.09 17.58
C ASN A 134 -12.69 -5.64 16.55
N PRO A 135 -12.21 -6.88 16.71
CA PRO A 135 -11.23 -7.48 15.80
C PRO A 135 -11.79 -7.81 14.41
N LEU A 136 -13.11 -7.76 14.22
CA LEU A 136 -13.76 -8.06 12.93
C LEU A 136 -13.87 -6.85 12.01
N VAL A 137 -13.44 -5.67 12.44
CA VAL A 137 -13.52 -4.45 11.65
C VAL A 137 -12.41 -4.40 10.62
N ASP A 138 -12.78 -4.07 9.39
CA ASP A 138 -11.90 -3.97 8.23
C ASP A 138 -12.04 -2.57 7.59
N PRO A 139 -10.92 -1.95 7.15
CA PRO A 139 -10.94 -0.68 6.41
C PRO A 139 -11.82 -0.69 5.16
N PHE A 140 -11.99 -1.84 4.50
CA PHE A 140 -12.87 -1.99 3.33
C PHE A 140 -14.34 -1.75 3.64
N MET A 141 -14.77 -1.98 4.88
CA MET A 141 -16.17 -1.77 5.31
C MET A 141 -16.60 -0.29 5.25
N LEU A 142 -15.65 0.65 5.15
CA LEU A 142 -15.96 2.08 5.01
C LEU A 142 -16.28 2.51 3.56
N GLY A 143 -16.34 1.58 2.60
CA GLY A 143 -16.68 1.88 1.21
C GLY A 143 -15.59 2.65 0.45
N LEU A 144 -14.39 2.80 1.00
CA LEU A 144 -13.28 3.54 0.37
C LEU A 144 -12.92 2.97 -1.00
N SER A 145 -12.80 1.65 -1.11
CA SER A 145 -12.38 0.99 -2.35
C SER A 145 -13.38 1.18 -3.47
N SER A 146 -14.69 1.06 -3.16
CA SER A 146 -15.76 1.28 -4.13
C SER A 146 -15.80 2.73 -4.62
N ALA A 147 -15.62 3.69 -3.72
CA ALA A 147 -15.57 5.10 -4.04
C ALA A 147 -14.33 5.46 -4.88
N ALA A 148 -13.16 4.94 -4.52
CA ALA A 148 -11.93 5.16 -5.30
C ALA A 148 -12.04 4.55 -6.70
N ALA A 149 -12.61 3.35 -6.83
CA ALA A 149 -12.85 2.70 -8.12
C ALA A 149 -13.86 3.51 -8.98
N PHE A 150 -14.93 4.04 -8.38
CA PHE A 150 -15.86 4.95 -9.06
C PHE A 150 -15.14 6.21 -9.53
N GLY A 151 -14.33 6.85 -8.67
CA GLY A 151 -13.56 8.03 -9.03
C GLY A 151 -12.58 7.79 -10.18
N ALA A 152 -11.89 6.64 -10.18
CA ALA A 152 -11.03 6.23 -11.29
C ALA A 152 -11.83 6.05 -12.59
N ALA A 153 -13.00 5.41 -12.52
CA ALA A 153 -13.87 5.21 -13.68
C ALA A 153 -14.38 6.55 -14.25
N VAL A 154 -14.79 7.47 -13.36
CA VAL A 154 -15.18 8.84 -13.77
C VAL A 154 -14.03 9.54 -14.48
N ALA A 155 -12.81 9.42 -13.98
CA ALA A 155 -11.62 9.99 -14.61
C ALA A 155 -11.36 9.42 -16.00
N ILE A 156 -11.53 8.11 -16.18
CA ILE A 156 -11.32 7.42 -17.47
C ILE A 156 -12.39 7.85 -18.49
N VAL A 157 -13.64 7.96 -18.07
CA VAL A 157 -14.77 8.28 -18.97
C VAL A 157 -14.79 9.75 -19.36
N ILE A 158 -14.60 10.63 -18.37
CA ILE A 158 -14.74 12.09 -18.56
C ILE A 158 -13.40 12.75 -18.92
N GLY A 159 -12.29 12.13 -18.49
CA GLY A 159 -10.94 12.66 -18.66
C GLY A 159 -10.57 13.05 -20.10
N PRO A 160 -10.82 12.20 -21.11
CA PRO A 160 -10.51 12.55 -22.51
C PRO A 160 -11.25 13.81 -23.00
N GLY A 161 -12.50 14.02 -22.55
CA GLY A 161 -13.29 15.20 -22.93
C GLY A 161 -12.84 16.49 -22.22
N ILE A 162 -12.46 16.41 -20.95
CA ILE A 162 -12.02 17.57 -20.16
C ILE A 162 -10.55 17.88 -20.40
N LEU A 163 -9.72 16.87 -20.48
CA LEU A 163 -8.25 17.00 -20.64
C LEU A 163 -7.83 17.35 -22.07
N GLY A 164 -8.70 17.17 -23.07
CA GLY A 164 -8.44 17.62 -24.45
C GLY A 164 -8.12 19.13 -24.56
N GLY A 165 -8.42 19.93 -23.51
CA GLY A 165 -8.06 21.34 -23.39
C GLY A 165 -7.04 21.68 -22.31
N LEU A 166 -6.73 20.78 -21.38
CA LEU A 166 -5.80 20.99 -20.25
C LEU A 166 -4.63 19.98 -20.30
N VAL A 167 -3.72 20.23 -21.21
CA VAL A 167 -2.50 19.41 -21.48
C VAL A 167 -1.53 19.30 -20.28
N LEU A 168 -1.79 19.95 -19.15
CA LEU A 168 -0.85 20.08 -18.03
C LEU A 168 -0.86 18.89 -17.05
N ILE A 169 -1.90 18.06 -17.06
CA ILE A 169 -2.00 16.90 -16.14
C ILE A 169 -2.06 15.63 -16.99
N GLY A 170 -1.05 14.79 -16.90
CA GLY A 170 -1.06 13.48 -17.57
C GLY A 170 -2.29 12.65 -17.17
N SER A 171 -2.85 11.88 -18.12
CA SER A 171 -4.06 11.07 -17.90
C SER A 171 -4.00 10.18 -16.65
N ASN A 172 -2.83 9.59 -16.36
CA ASN A 172 -2.63 8.74 -15.19
C ASN A 172 -2.72 9.52 -13.87
N SER A 173 -2.18 10.75 -13.82
CA SER A 173 -2.26 11.60 -12.62
C SER A 173 -3.68 12.03 -12.32
N PHE A 174 -4.48 12.30 -13.35
CA PHE A 174 -5.89 12.65 -13.19
C PHE A 174 -6.71 11.50 -12.60
N ILE A 175 -6.47 10.27 -13.04
CA ILE A 175 -7.11 9.07 -12.48
C ILE A 175 -6.78 8.93 -10.98
N ILE A 176 -5.51 9.11 -10.61
CA ILE A 176 -5.06 9.01 -9.22
C ILE A 176 -5.73 10.08 -8.34
N ILE A 177 -5.75 11.33 -8.81
CA ILE A 177 -6.36 12.45 -8.08
C ILE A 177 -7.86 12.22 -7.86
N LEU A 178 -8.60 11.82 -8.89
CA LEU A 178 -10.02 11.56 -8.77
C LEU A 178 -10.32 10.36 -7.89
N ALA A 179 -9.58 9.27 -8.03
CA ALA A 179 -9.71 8.11 -7.16
C ALA A 179 -9.50 8.48 -5.68
N PHE A 180 -8.46 9.26 -5.39
CA PHE A 180 -8.19 9.76 -4.04
C PHE A 180 -9.30 10.67 -3.53
N PHE A 181 -9.76 11.61 -4.35
CA PHE A 181 -10.83 12.54 -4.00
C PHE A 181 -12.12 11.81 -3.63
N PHE A 182 -12.56 10.84 -4.44
CA PHE A 182 -13.78 10.08 -4.17
C PHE A 182 -13.62 9.14 -2.95
N GLY A 183 -12.44 8.55 -2.74
CA GLY A 183 -12.14 7.82 -1.51
C GLY A 183 -12.26 8.71 -0.27
N TRP A 184 -11.66 9.90 -0.31
CA TRP A 184 -11.77 10.89 0.77
C TRP A 184 -13.22 11.37 0.97
N LEU A 185 -13.94 11.61 -0.11
CA LEU A 185 -15.37 11.98 -0.07
C LEU A 185 -16.21 10.89 0.60
N SER A 186 -15.98 9.62 0.28
CA SER A 186 -16.64 8.49 0.95
C SER A 186 -16.45 8.54 2.46
N MET A 187 -15.21 8.77 2.91
CA MET A 187 -14.90 8.88 4.34
C MET A 187 -15.64 10.03 5.00
N LEU A 188 -15.71 11.19 4.36
CA LEU A 188 -16.48 12.35 4.85
C LEU A 188 -17.97 12.05 4.94
N LEU A 189 -18.55 11.37 3.95
CA LEU A 189 -19.96 11.00 3.95
C LEU A 189 -20.27 10.01 5.07
N VAL A 190 -19.45 8.97 5.24
CA VAL A 190 -19.60 7.99 6.32
C VAL A 190 -19.51 8.66 7.70
N TYR A 191 -18.51 9.52 7.89
CA TYR A 191 -18.34 10.26 9.13
C TYR A 191 -19.52 11.23 9.39
N GLY A 192 -19.97 11.96 8.37
CA GLY A 192 -21.10 12.88 8.45
C GLY A 192 -22.38 12.18 8.86
N ILE A 193 -22.72 11.05 8.23
CA ILE A 193 -23.89 10.24 8.56
C ILE A 193 -23.78 9.68 9.99
N SER A 194 -22.63 9.16 10.34
CA SER A 194 -22.39 8.61 11.69
C SER A 194 -22.52 9.68 12.75
N ARG A 195 -22.01 10.88 12.51
CA ARG A 195 -22.14 12.02 13.44
C ARG A 195 -23.58 12.45 13.64
N ALA A 196 -24.39 12.47 12.57
CA ALA A 196 -25.81 12.86 12.64
C ALA A 196 -26.69 11.86 13.40
N ARG A 197 -26.29 10.58 13.45
CA ARG A 197 -27.05 9.48 14.08
C ARG A 197 -26.50 9.04 15.43
N GLY A 198 -25.51 9.73 15.97
CA GLY A 198 -24.76 9.30 17.17
C GLY A 198 -23.63 8.34 16.79
N VAL A 199 -22.39 8.76 17.08
CA VAL A 199 -21.17 8.00 16.74
C VAL A 199 -21.11 6.70 17.54
N ASN A 200 -21.50 5.60 16.89
CA ASN A 200 -21.28 4.26 17.41
C ASN A 200 -20.73 3.34 16.31
N GLN A 201 -20.15 2.22 16.69
CA GLN A 201 -19.54 1.26 15.78
C GLN A 201 -20.50 0.75 14.70
N ALA A 202 -21.75 0.41 15.08
CA ALA A 202 -22.74 -0.12 14.15
C ALA A 202 -23.12 0.92 13.08
N THR A 203 -23.29 2.19 13.49
CA THR A 203 -23.62 3.27 12.55
C THR A 203 -22.48 3.55 11.56
N LEU A 204 -21.21 3.50 12.02
CA LEU A 204 -20.04 3.65 11.13
C LEU A 204 -19.99 2.53 10.10
N ILE A 205 -20.12 1.28 10.51
CA ILE A 205 -20.06 0.13 9.60
C ILE A 205 -21.24 0.18 8.61
N LEU A 206 -22.47 0.40 9.12
CA LEU A 206 -23.66 0.40 8.26
C LEU A 206 -23.62 1.54 7.24
N SER A 207 -23.22 2.74 7.66
CA SER A 207 -23.08 3.87 6.73
C SER A 207 -21.98 3.60 5.68
N GLY A 208 -20.87 2.98 6.06
CA GLY A 208 -19.80 2.58 5.14
C GLY A 208 -20.27 1.60 4.08
N VAL A 209 -21.02 0.57 4.49
CA VAL A 209 -21.60 -0.40 3.57
C VAL A 209 -22.58 0.26 2.59
N VAL A 210 -23.50 1.11 3.08
CA VAL A 210 -24.47 1.82 2.23
C VAL A 210 -23.76 2.72 1.22
N ILE A 211 -22.79 3.53 1.67
CA ILE A 211 -22.01 4.41 0.79
C ILE A 211 -21.22 3.58 -0.22
N GLY A 212 -20.61 2.47 0.20
CA GLY A 212 -19.91 1.55 -0.69
C GLY A 212 -20.79 1.00 -1.80
N TYR A 213 -22.03 0.60 -1.48
CA TYR A 213 -23.00 0.14 -2.50
C TYR A 213 -23.45 1.26 -3.44
N ILE A 214 -23.62 2.49 -2.96
CA ILE A 214 -23.97 3.64 -3.82
C ILE A 214 -22.84 3.87 -4.86
N PHE A 215 -21.59 3.89 -4.45
CA PHE A 215 -20.47 4.05 -5.37
C PHE A 215 -20.30 2.84 -6.31
N SER A 216 -20.53 1.62 -5.82
CA SER A 216 -20.52 0.42 -6.66
C SER A 216 -21.61 0.45 -7.73
N ALA A 217 -22.82 0.88 -7.37
CA ALA A 217 -23.92 1.06 -8.32
C ALA A 217 -23.59 2.13 -9.37
N GLY A 218 -22.99 3.25 -8.93
CA GLY A 218 -22.50 4.30 -9.83
C GLY A 218 -21.42 3.80 -10.79
N LEU A 219 -20.52 2.97 -10.32
CA LEU A 219 -19.48 2.34 -11.16
C LEU A 219 -20.09 1.45 -12.24
N ILE A 220 -21.02 0.57 -11.86
CA ILE A 220 -21.74 -0.32 -12.80
C ILE A 220 -22.52 0.50 -13.83
N PHE A 221 -23.19 1.56 -13.39
CA PHE A 221 -23.92 2.47 -14.28
C PHE A 221 -22.98 3.15 -15.30
N LEU A 222 -21.82 3.65 -14.85
CA LEU A 222 -20.82 4.20 -15.76
C LEU A 222 -20.33 3.18 -16.78
N GLN A 223 -20.04 1.95 -16.36
CA GLN A 223 -19.64 0.88 -17.26
C GLN A 223 -20.70 0.54 -18.29
N TYR A 224 -21.97 0.58 -17.89
CA TYR A 224 -23.09 0.32 -18.81
C TYR A 224 -23.26 1.37 -19.89
N ILE A 225 -23.03 2.65 -19.57
CA ILE A 225 -23.16 3.74 -20.53
C ILE A 225 -21.98 3.80 -21.51
N THR A 226 -20.82 3.29 -21.09
CA THR A 226 -19.55 3.40 -21.86
C THR A 226 -19.30 2.20 -22.77
N ASN A 227 -20.04 1.09 -22.60
CA ASN A 227 -20.04 -0.07 -23.48
C ASN A 227 -21.04 0.08 -24.62
#